data_f5071b21d19e8dec88ef41037647f4ec
#
_entry.id   f5071b21d19e8dec88ef41037647f4ec
#
_cell.length_a   1.000
_cell.length_b   1.000
_cell.length_c   1.000
_cell.angle_alpha   90.00
_cell.angle_beta   90.00
_cell.angle_gamma   90.00
#
_symmetry.space_group_name_H-M   'P 1'
#
loop_
_entity.id
_entity.type
_entity.pdbx_description
1 polymer ?
#
loop_
_entity_poly.entity_id
_entity_poly.type
_entity_poly.pdbx_seq_one_letter_code
_entity_poly.pdbx_strand_id
1 'polypeptide(L)'
;MRQLSCFILCCCLLIVGCQQQQRVEAPLGQSSFTAYQQQTRDYVAAHRAFQTLDKPAELRLNTPQEWRPAQRARKGILLIHGLGDGPGSFVDIAPQLARKGFLVRTVLLDGHGTRPADLIGVSVDQWRQVVNEQAAILAKEVDSLWLGGFSTGGNLALEYAMAHDNVQGLLLFSPAFRPSTRYAFLAPTLALFRDWLRPPGALFPQQIATRYLRVPTNGFAQFWRTSASAQSLLAQKSFNKPTLVVLTEHDSVLDTRWILDRFDRAFTHPASRAIWYGTPPFESVTMSRLRVKTDMLPQDRISQFSHMSVLFSPDNPLYGRQGSVRLCGNGQSEAAAQRCLKGDEVWYSDWGLVTPGKIHARLTWNPWFAWQNSVMHDVITAAP
;
A
#
# COMPACT_ATOMS: atom_id res chain seq x y z
N MET A 1 -42.73 26.55 61.25
CA MET A 1 -42.61 25.18 60.76
C MET A 1 -42.60 25.27 59.22
N ARG A 2 -41.42 25.24 58.60
CA ARG A 2 -41.25 25.31 57.12
C ARG A 2 -40.94 23.90 56.63
N GLN A 3 -41.81 23.37 55.77
CA GLN A 3 -41.63 22.11 55.14
C GLN A 3 -40.62 22.29 53.98
N LEU A 4 -39.52 21.54 54.01
CA LEU A 4 -38.55 21.45 52.95
C LEU A 4 -38.98 20.30 52.00
N SER A 5 -39.46 20.65 50.81
CA SER A 5 -39.77 19.67 49.78
C SER A 5 -38.45 19.34 48.99
N CYS A 6 -37.99 18.12 49.17
CA CYS A 6 -36.89 17.55 48.36
C CYS A 6 -37.41 17.21 46.96
N PHE A 7 -36.94 17.94 45.93
CA PHE A 7 -37.11 17.57 44.53
C PHE A 7 -35.99 16.57 44.19
N ILE A 8 -36.32 15.30 44.08
CA ILE A 8 -35.45 14.28 43.53
C ILE A 8 -35.59 14.38 41.98
N LEU A 9 -34.56 14.96 41.35
CA LEU A 9 -34.46 15.01 39.91
C LEU A 9 -33.92 13.66 39.40
N CYS A 10 -34.83 12.81 38.91
CA CYS A 10 -34.50 11.53 38.33
C CYS A 10 -33.92 11.77 36.94
N CYS A 11 -32.59 11.87 36.81
CA CYS A 11 -31.89 11.86 35.54
C CYS A 11 -31.94 10.44 34.94
N CYS A 12 -32.96 10.17 34.14
CA CYS A 12 -32.94 9.02 33.22
C CYS A 12 -31.88 9.26 32.13
N LEU A 13 -30.69 8.79 32.37
CA LEU A 13 -29.68 8.62 31.32
C LEU A 13 -30.21 7.57 30.35
N LEU A 14 -30.81 8.03 29.25
CA LEU A 14 -31.02 7.22 28.05
C LEU A 14 -29.64 6.87 27.49
N ILE A 15 -29.10 5.74 27.89
CA ILE A 15 -28.00 5.09 27.22
C ILE A 15 -28.55 4.60 25.87
N VAL A 16 -28.52 5.45 24.86
CA VAL A 16 -28.63 5.01 23.48
C VAL A 16 -27.37 4.23 23.23
N GLY A 17 -27.41 2.94 23.46
CA GLY A 17 -26.40 2.02 23.07
C GLY A 17 -26.32 2.03 21.52
N CYS A 18 -25.41 2.83 20.97
CA CYS A 18 -24.91 2.55 19.63
C CYS A 18 -24.41 1.11 19.70
N GLN A 19 -25.16 0.16 19.16
CA GLN A 19 -24.64 -1.16 18.81
C GLN A 19 -23.54 -0.91 17.79
N GLN A 20 -22.33 -0.71 18.25
CA GLN A 20 -21.15 -0.76 17.44
C GLN A 20 -21.13 -2.17 16.88
N GLN A 21 -21.48 -2.32 15.60
CA GLN A 21 -21.51 -3.60 14.93
C GLN A 21 -20.13 -4.23 15.16
N GLN A 22 -20.09 -5.31 15.94
CA GLN A 22 -18.84 -5.92 16.36
C GLN A 22 -18.06 -6.30 15.12
N ARG A 23 -16.89 -5.69 14.94
CA ARG A 23 -16.02 -5.96 13.80
C ARG A 23 -15.62 -7.43 13.87
N VAL A 24 -15.81 -8.14 12.77
CA VAL A 24 -15.26 -9.49 12.61
C VAL A 24 -13.82 -9.34 12.12
N GLU A 25 -12.89 -9.90 12.86
CA GLU A 25 -11.46 -9.89 12.50
C GLU A 25 -11.17 -10.88 11.38
N ALA A 26 -10.15 -10.55 10.54
CA ALA A 26 -9.67 -11.48 9.55
C ALA A 26 -9.05 -12.72 10.24
N PRO A 27 -9.24 -13.93 9.67
CA PRO A 27 -8.76 -15.15 10.29
C PRO A 27 -7.23 -15.22 10.32
N LEU A 28 -6.67 -15.70 11.44
CA LEU A 28 -5.24 -15.88 11.71
C LEU A 28 -4.97 -17.29 12.20
N GLY A 29 -3.69 -17.68 12.29
CA GLY A 29 -3.26 -18.94 12.90
C GLY A 29 -3.37 -20.17 11.99
N GLN A 30 -3.43 -19.98 10.66
CA GLN A 30 -3.49 -21.10 9.74
C GLN A 30 -2.15 -21.84 9.66
N SER A 31 -2.22 -23.18 9.49
CA SER A 31 -1.04 -24.03 9.37
C SER A 31 -0.40 -24.05 7.97
N SER A 32 -1.13 -23.57 6.93
CA SER A 32 -0.68 -23.53 5.54
C SER A 32 -1.21 -22.32 4.79
N PHE A 33 -0.53 -21.96 3.68
CA PHE A 33 -0.99 -20.87 2.83
C PHE A 33 -2.34 -21.19 2.18
N THR A 34 -2.59 -22.43 1.79
CA THR A 34 -3.88 -22.84 1.22
C THR A 34 -5.03 -22.63 2.20
N ALA A 35 -4.84 -22.98 3.47
CA ALA A 35 -5.86 -22.74 4.51
C ALA A 35 -6.06 -21.23 4.74
N TYR A 36 -4.98 -20.44 4.78
CA TYR A 36 -5.05 -19.00 4.89
C TYR A 36 -5.81 -18.37 3.71
N GLN A 37 -5.46 -18.77 2.49
CA GLN A 37 -6.11 -18.29 1.26
C GLN A 37 -7.62 -18.57 1.26
N GLN A 38 -8.01 -19.81 1.60
CA GLN A 38 -9.42 -20.21 1.63
C GLN A 38 -10.19 -19.47 2.71
N GLN A 39 -9.71 -19.46 3.95
CA GLN A 39 -10.41 -18.81 5.06
C GLN A 39 -10.50 -17.29 4.85
N THR A 40 -9.44 -16.64 4.33
CA THR A 40 -9.48 -15.21 3.99
C THR A 40 -10.45 -14.93 2.86
N ARG A 41 -10.52 -15.82 1.85
CA ARG A 41 -11.49 -15.70 0.75
C ARG A 41 -12.92 -15.78 1.26
N ASP A 42 -13.22 -16.73 2.14
CA ASP A 42 -14.56 -16.89 2.72
C ASP A 42 -14.93 -15.69 3.58
N TYR A 43 -13.98 -15.20 4.37
CA TYR A 43 -14.13 -13.99 5.17
C TYR A 43 -14.45 -12.76 4.29
N VAL A 44 -13.66 -12.51 3.24
CA VAL A 44 -13.90 -11.39 2.33
C VAL A 44 -15.22 -11.55 1.59
N ALA A 45 -15.55 -12.75 1.13
CA ALA A 45 -16.82 -13.02 0.44
C ALA A 45 -18.04 -12.69 1.32
N ALA A 46 -17.96 -12.98 2.63
CA ALA A 46 -19.03 -12.72 3.58
C ALA A 46 -19.17 -11.24 3.99
N HIS A 47 -18.07 -10.47 3.99
CA HIS A 47 -18.06 -9.13 4.60
C HIS A 47 -17.82 -7.99 3.60
N ARG A 48 -17.44 -8.29 2.34
CA ARG A 48 -17.15 -7.25 1.34
C ARG A 48 -18.43 -6.54 0.87
N ALA A 49 -18.37 -5.21 0.86
CA ALA A 49 -19.30 -4.38 0.12
C ALA A 49 -18.86 -4.38 -1.37
N PHE A 50 -19.39 -5.32 -2.15
CA PHE A 50 -19.05 -5.46 -3.57
C PHE A 50 -19.43 -4.23 -4.38
N GLN A 51 -18.58 -3.86 -5.33
CA GLN A 51 -18.71 -2.67 -6.16
C GLN A 51 -19.06 -2.99 -7.62
N THR A 52 -18.95 -4.26 -8.01
CA THR A 52 -19.23 -4.72 -9.38
C THR A 52 -20.16 -5.93 -9.38
N LEU A 53 -20.76 -6.20 -10.53
CA LEU A 53 -21.58 -7.40 -10.73
C LEU A 53 -20.72 -8.66 -10.84
N ASP A 54 -19.48 -8.53 -11.32
CA ASP A 54 -18.50 -9.64 -11.33
C ASP A 54 -17.84 -9.79 -9.96
N LYS A 55 -18.63 -10.29 -9.00
CA LYS A 55 -18.15 -10.55 -7.63
C LYS A 55 -16.96 -11.52 -7.59
N PRO A 56 -16.89 -12.59 -8.40
CA PRO A 56 -15.73 -13.47 -8.44
C PRO A 56 -14.42 -12.75 -8.85
N ALA A 57 -14.46 -11.86 -9.84
CA ALA A 57 -13.29 -11.09 -10.26
C ALA A 57 -12.89 -10.09 -9.16
N GLU A 58 -13.85 -9.38 -8.58
CA GLU A 58 -13.61 -8.46 -7.49
C GLU A 58 -13.03 -9.16 -6.25
N LEU A 59 -13.53 -10.36 -5.92
CA LEU A 59 -13.03 -11.17 -4.82
C LEU A 59 -11.57 -11.59 -5.04
N ARG A 60 -11.19 -11.99 -6.25
CA ARG A 60 -9.80 -12.32 -6.59
C ARG A 60 -8.84 -11.16 -6.33
N LEU A 61 -9.23 -9.92 -6.62
CA LEU A 61 -8.40 -8.73 -6.40
C LEU A 61 -8.18 -8.41 -4.91
N ASN A 62 -9.08 -8.89 -4.06
CA ASN A 62 -9.12 -8.55 -2.63
C ASN A 62 -8.77 -9.72 -1.69
N THR A 63 -8.29 -10.82 -2.24
CA THR A 63 -7.91 -12.03 -1.46
C THR A 63 -6.47 -12.45 -1.76
N PRO A 64 -5.80 -13.12 -0.82
CA PRO A 64 -4.44 -13.62 -1.00
C PRO A 64 -4.31 -14.51 -2.24
N GLN A 65 -3.21 -14.37 -2.95
CA GLN A 65 -2.94 -15.10 -4.19
C GLN A 65 -1.56 -15.73 -4.16
N GLU A 66 -1.39 -16.77 -4.96
CA GLU A 66 -0.13 -17.47 -5.15
C GLU A 66 0.20 -17.60 -6.63
N TRP A 67 1.44 -17.32 -7.00
CA TRP A 67 2.01 -17.60 -8.33
C TRP A 67 3.20 -18.54 -8.16
N ARG A 68 3.16 -19.65 -8.88
CA ARG A 68 4.21 -20.66 -8.85
C ARG A 68 5.08 -20.57 -10.10
N PRO A 69 6.41 -20.72 -9.98
CA PRO A 69 7.26 -20.88 -11.13
C PRO A 69 7.01 -22.24 -11.82
N ALA A 70 7.45 -22.36 -13.08
CA ALA A 70 7.32 -23.60 -13.83
C ALA A 70 8.11 -24.78 -13.23
N GLN A 71 9.19 -24.49 -12.51
CA GLN A 71 10.04 -25.47 -11.82
C GLN A 71 9.88 -25.36 -10.30
N ARG A 72 10.43 -26.32 -9.55
CA ARG A 72 10.45 -26.25 -8.08
C ARG A 72 11.06 -24.93 -7.62
N ALA A 73 10.31 -24.16 -6.86
CA ALA A 73 10.77 -22.89 -6.32
C ALA A 73 11.85 -23.13 -5.24
N ARG A 74 12.99 -22.48 -5.41
CA ARG A 74 14.01 -22.37 -4.36
C ARG A 74 13.94 -21.02 -3.65
N LYS A 75 13.38 -19.99 -4.30
CA LYS A 75 13.19 -18.65 -3.77
C LYS A 75 11.69 -18.39 -3.57
N GLY A 76 11.35 -17.77 -2.45
CA GLY A 76 9.98 -17.34 -2.18
C GLY A 76 9.94 -15.86 -1.83
N ILE A 77 8.86 -15.19 -2.20
CA ILE A 77 8.63 -13.80 -1.81
C ILE A 77 7.20 -13.59 -1.31
N LEU A 78 7.09 -12.93 -0.16
CA LEU A 78 5.83 -12.47 0.40
C LEU A 78 5.64 -10.99 0.05
N LEU A 79 4.56 -10.64 -0.66
CA LEU A 79 4.22 -9.29 -1.09
C LEU A 79 3.10 -8.72 -0.22
N ILE A 80 3.33 -7.53 0.34
CA ILE A 80 2.46 -6.89 1.33
C ILE A 80 1.93 -5.58 0.75
N HIS A 81 0.60 -5.43 0.66
CA HIS A 81 -0.04 -4.25 0.08
C HIS A 81 -0.02 -3.02 1.00
N GLY A 82 -0.36 -1.85 0.45
CA GLY A 82 -0.44 -0.58 1.16
C GLY A 82 -1.77 -0.35 1.88
N LEU A 83 -1.83 0.75 2.64
CA LEU A 83 -3.06 1.19 3.32
C LEU A 83 -4.17 1.50 2.32
N GLY A 84 -5.34 0.90 2.53
CA GLY A 84 -6.51 1.04 1.67
C GLY A 84 -6.44 0.23 0.38
N ASP A 85 -5.37 -0.53 0.15
CA ASP A 85 -5.19 -1.42 -1.01
C ASP A 85 -5.57 -2.87 -0.69
N GLY A 86 -5.16 -3.78 -1.55
CA GLY A 86 -5.34 -5.22 -1.38
C GLY A 86 -4.30 -6.02 -2.17
N PRO A 87 -4.38 -7.36 -2.11
CA PRO A 87 -3.47 -8.26 -2.82
C PRO A 87 -3.38 -8.01 -4.33
N GLY A 88 -4.45 -7.50 -4.95
CA GLY A 88 -4.51 -7.11 -6.35
C GLY A 88 -3.50 -6.03 -6.77
N SER A 89 -2.86 -5.34 -5.83
CA SER A 89 -1.78 -4.38 -6.11
C SER A 89 -0.57 -5.00 -6.82
N PHE A 90 -0.41 -6.32 -6.74
CA PHE A 90 0.75 -7.03 -7.29
C PHE A 90 0.46 -7.90 -8.51
N VAL A 91 -0.72 -7.77 -9.13
CA VAL A 91 -1.14 -8.64 -10.26
C VAL A 91 -0.18 -8.58 -11.47
N ASP A 92 0.54 -7.48 -11.65
CA ASP A 92 1.51 -7.32 -12.74
C ASP A 92 2.94 -7.67 -12.31
N ILE A 93 3.31 -7.41 -11.05
CA ILE A 93 4.66 -7.67 -10.52
C ILE A 93 4.84 -9.16 -10.18
N ALA A 94 3.85 -9.80 -9.54
CA ALA A 94 3.96 -11.17 -9.07
C ALA A 94 4.23 -12.17 -10.20
N PRO A 95 3.56 -12.11 -11.39
CA PRO A 95 3.90 -13.00 -12.50
C PRO A 95 5.33 -12.78 -13.03
N GLN A 96 5.87 -11.56 -12.97
CA GLN A 96 7.27 -11.32 -13.37
C GLN A 96 8.24 -12.06 -12.44
N LEU A 97 8.00 -12.00 -11.13
CA LEU A 97 8.81 -12.70 -10.14
C LEU A 97 8.68 -14.22 -10.26
N ALA A 98 7.47 -14.74 -10.52
CA ALA A 98 7.25 -16.17 -10.73
C ALA A 98 8.01 -16.70 -11.95
N ARG A 99 8.04 -15.94 -13.07
CA ARG A 99 8.88 -16.28 -14.24
C ARG A 99 10.37 -16.28 -13.93
N LYS A 100 10.81 -15.61 -12.87
CA LYS A 100 12.20 -15.58 -12.39
C LYS A 100 12.47 -16.63 -11.30
N GLY A 101 11.59 -17.60 -11.12
CA GLY A 101 11.76 -18.74 -10.23
C GLY A 101 11.28 -18.56 -8.78
N PHE A 102 10.57 -17.46 -8.49
CA PHE A 102 10.01 -17.25 -7.16
C PHE A 102 8.65 -17.94 -6.98
N LEU A 103 8.45 -18.58 -5.83
CA LEU A 103 7.12 -18.80 -5.29
C LEU A 103 6.64 -17.47 -4.70
N VAL A 104 5.64 -16.85 -5.33
CA VAL A 104 5.13 -15.53 -4.94
C VAL A 104 3.82 -15.69 -4.21
N ARG A 105 3.70 -15.06 -3.05
CA ARG A 105 2.46 -15.00 -2.27
C ARG A 105 2.14 -13.58 -1.88
N THR A 106 0.86 -13.26 -1.83
CA THR A 106 0.36 -11.99 -1.30
C THR A 106 -0.41 -12.24 -0.01
N VAL A 107 -0.48 -11.22 0.84
CA VAL A 107 -1.30 -11.23 2.06
C VAL A 107 -2.40 -10.19 2.01
N LEU A 108 -3.44 -10.37 2.82
CA LEU A 108 -4.44 -9.35 3.11
C LEU A 108 -4.25 -8.87 4.55
N LEU A 109 -3.97 -7.59 4.72
CA LEU A 109 -3.88 -6.95 6.03
C LEU A 109 -5.28 -6.79 6.63
N ASP A 110 -5.43 -7.04 7.92
CA ASP A 110 -6.71 -6.94 8.62
C ASP A 110 -7.39 -5.58 8.41
N GLY A 111 -8.72 -5.57 8.28
CA GLY A 111 -9.54 -4.40 7.96
C GLY A 111 -9.56 -4.01 6.48
N HIS A 112 -8.79 -4.71 5.62
CA HIS A 112 -8.81 -4.52 4.17
C HIS A 112 -9.65 -5.58 3.46
N GLY A 113 -9.91 -5.33 2.17
CA GLY A 113 -10.66 -6.26 1.33
C GLY A 113 -12.19 -6.27 1.56
N THR A 114 -12.71 -5.67 2.60
CA THR A 114 -14.12 -5.69 3.01
C THR A 114 -14.81 -4.33 2.84
N ARG A 115 -14.71 -3.44 3.82
CA ARG A 115 -15.26 -2.08 3.82
C ARG A 115 -14.28 -1.11 4.47
N PRO A 116 -14.21 0.17 4.03
CA PRO A 116 -13.33 1.16 4.65
C PRO A 116 -13.51 1.30 6.16
N ALA A 117 -14.76 1.21 6.66
CA ALA A 117 -15.05 1.31 8.09
C ALA A 117 -14.41 0.21 8.94
N ASP A 118 -14.07 -0.94 8.35
CA ASP A 118 -13.42 -2.03 9.08
C ASP A 118 -11.99 -1.68 9.51
N LEU A 119 -11.40 -0.61 8.95
CA LEU A 119 -10.13 -0.03 9.41
C LEU A 119 -10.25 0.78 10.71
N ILE A 120 -11.45 1.08 11.22
CA ILE A 120 -11.63 1.85 12.47
C ILE A 120 -11.07 1.07 13.65
N GLY A 121 -11.25 -0.26 13.69
CA GLY A 121 -10.85 -1.10 14.82
C GLY A 121 -9.55 -1.88 14.65
N VAL A 122 -8.76 -1.66 13.58
CA VAL A 122 -7.51 -2.42 13.36
C VAL A 122 -6.36 -1.94 14.23
N SER A 123 -5.40 -2.83 14.47
CA SER A 123 -4.11 -2.50 15.05
C SER A 123 -2.95 -2.90 14.13
N VAL A 124 -1.83 -2.20 14.25
CA VAL A 124 -0.60 -2.53 13.54
C VAL A 124 -0.06 -3.92 13.95
N ASP A 125 -0.34 -4.36 15.16
CA ASP A 125 0.11 -5.66 15.64
C ASP A 125 -0.62 -6.82 14.94
N GLN A 126 -1.90 -6.66 14.60
CA GLN A 126 -2.62 -7.61 13.73
C GLN A 126 -1.99 -7.67 12.32
N TRP A 127 -1.56 -6.53 11.76
CA TRP A 127 -0.85 -6.51 10.48
C TRP A 127 0.51 -7.22 10.55
N ARG A 128 1.27 -6.96 11.62
CA ARG A 128 2.55 -7.65 11.88
C ARG A 128 2.35 -9.15 12.04
N GLN A 129 1.29 -9.57 12.73
CA GLN A 129 1.00 -10.99 12.94
C GLN A 129 0.74 -11.71 11.61
N VAL A 130 -0.09 -11.15 10.72
CA VAL A 130 -0.30 -11.71 9.36
C VAL A 130 1.02 -11.89 8.63
N VAL A 131 1.88 -10.86 8.64
CA VAL A 131 3.19 -10.94 7.96
C VAL A 131 4.07 -12.01 8.57
N ASN A 132 4.15 -12.06 9.91
CA ASN A 132 4.96 -13.05 10.63
C ASN A 132 4.52 -14.48 10.33
N GLU A 133 3.22 -14.77 10.39
CA GLU A 133 2.67 -16.10 10.15
C GLU A 133 2.90 -16.53 8.69
N GLN A 134 2.58 -15.68 7.73
CA GLN A 134 2.68 -16.03 6.31
C GLN A 134 4.12 -16.08 5.80
N ALA A 135 5.01 -15.26 6.33
CA ALA A 135 6.44 -15.34 6.05
C ALA A 135 7.05 -16.64 6.63
N ALA A 136 6.66 -17.02 7.85
CA ALA A 136 7.11 -18.27 8.47
C ALA A 136 6.61 -19.51 7.71
N ILE A 137 5.37 -19.48 7.18
CA ILE A 137 4.84 -20.57 6.34
C ILE A 137 5.64 -20.66 5.04
N LEU A 138 5.86 -19.53 4.35
CA LEU A 138 6.61 -19.50 3.10
C LEU A 138 8.06 -19.97 3.28
N ALA A 139 8.71 -19.57 4.38
CA ALA A 139 10.08 -19.96 4.70
C ALA A 139 10.30 -21.47 4.84
N LYS A 140 9.24 -22.24 5.16
CA LYS A 140 9.31 -23.72 5.25
C LYS A 140 9.29 -24.40 3.88
N GLU A 141 8.88 -23.68 2.83
CA GLU A 141 8.69 -24.24 1.48
C GLU A 141 9.81 -23.87 0.50
N VAL A 142 10.69 -22.91 0.88
CA VAL A 142 11.75 -22.37 0.01
C VAL A 142 13.09 -22.31 0.74
N ASP A 143 14.18 -22.30 -0.03
CA ASP A 143 15.54 -22.18 0.51
C ASP A 143 15.89 -20.72 0.83
N SER A 144 15.27 -19.75 0.13
CA SER A 144 15.57 -18.32 0.23
C SER A 144 14.28 -17.50 0.33
N LEU A 145 14.08 -16.85 1.47
CA LEU A 145 12.93 -15.98 1.73
C LEU A 145 13.24 -14.52 1.36
N TRP A 146 12.35 -13.92 0.59
CA TRP A 146 12.32 -12.49 0.30
C TRP A 146 11.02 -11.88 0.80
N LEU A 147 11.06 -10.58 1.10
CA LEU A 147 9.84 -9.81 1.33
C LEU A 147 9.78 -8.65 0.34
N GLY A 148 8.55 -8.26 0.03
CA GLY A 148 8.31 -7.06 -0.76
C GLY A 148 7.05 -6.37 -0.28
N GLY A 149 6.96 -5.08 -0.55
CA GLY A 149 5.76 -4.36 -0.14
C GLY A 149 5.61 -3.01 -0.82
N PHE A 150 4.37 -2.58 -0.88
CA PHE A 150 3.98 -1.27 -1.35
C PHE A 150 3.58 -0.39 -0.17
N SER A 151 4.10 0.85 -0.13
CA SER A 151 3.72 1.85 0.87
C SER A 151 3.82 1.31 2.31
N THR A 152 2.75 1.25 3.09
CA THR A 152 2.70 0.62 4.42
C THR A 152 3.22 -0.82 4.42
N GLY A 153 2.92 -1.59 3.38
CA GLY A 153 3.45 -2.94 3.23
C GLY A 153 4.97 -2.98 3.11
N GLY A 154 5.59 -1.95 2.53
CA GLY A 154 7.05 -1.79 2.52
C GLY A 154 7.65 -1.59 3.91
N ASN A 155 6.94 -0.88 4.80
CA ASN A 155 7.36 -0.73 6.20
C ASN A 155 7.30 -2.06 6.94
N LEU A 156 6.21 -2.81 6.80
CA LEU A 156 6.06 -4.13 7.42
C LEU A 156 7.08 -5.15 6.89
N ALA A 157 7.39 -5.09 5.59
CA ALA A 157 8.46 -5.91 4.99
C ALA A 157 9.83 -5.58 5.60
N LEU A 158 10.15 -4.29 5.78
CA LEU A 158 11.38 -3.85 6.43
C LEU A 158 11.42 -4.28 7.90
N GLU A 159 10.34 -4.07 8.67
CA GLU A 159 10.26 -4.48 10.08
C GLU A 159 10.56 -5.98 10.23
N TYR A 160 9.92 -6.82 9.42
CA TYR A 160 10.16 -8.26 9.44
C TYR A 160 11.62 -8.59 9.08
N ALA A 161 12.13 -8.01 7.99
CA ALA A 161 13.48 -8.29 7.52
C ALA A 161 14.59 -7.87 8.51
N MET A 162 14.37 -6.77 9.23
CA MET A 162 15.31 -6.30 10.27
C MET A 162 15.27 -7.13 11.56
N ALA A 163 14.22 -7.91 11.76
CA ALA A 163 14.03 -8.79 12.91
C ALA A 163 14.43 -10.26 12.64
N HIS A 164 14.61 -10.66 11.35
CA HIS A 164 14.80 -12.06 10.97
C HIS A 164 15.95 -12.21 9.97
N ASP A 165 17.03 -12.87 10.36
CA ASP A 165 18.26 -13.05 9.56
C ASP A 165 18.06 -13.94 8.31
N ASN A 166 17.00 -14.76 8.28
CA ASN A 166 16.68 -15.65 7.17
C ASN A 166 16.14 -14.93 5.92
N VAL A 167 15.85 -13.62 6.01
CA VAL A 167 15.45 -12.81 4.85
C VAL A 167 16.66 -12.49 3.98
N GLN A 168 16.58 -12.83 2.69
CA GLN A 168 17.68 -12.71 1.73
C GLN A 168 17.60 -11.47 0.84
N GLY A 169 16.52 -10.72 0.88
CA GLY A 169 16.40 -9.46 0.15
C GLY A 169 15.03 -8.81 0.27
N LEU A 170 14.94 -7.56 -0.22
CA LEU A 170 13.73 -6.72 -0.16
C LEU A 170 13.38 -6.12 -1.51
N LEU A 171 12.09 -6.06 -1.84
CA LEU A 171 11.53 -5.31 -2.96
C LEU A 171 10.52 -4.28 -2.43
N LEU A 172 10.89 -3.01 -2.44
CA LEU A 172 10.16 -1.92 -1.79
C LEU A 172 9.65 -0.91 -2.84
N PHE A 173 8.33 -0.83 -2.99
CA PHE A 173 7.66 0.04 -3.94
C PHE A 173 7.02 1.21 -3.17
N SER A 174 7.51 2.42 -3.39
CA SER A 174 7.10 3.63 -2.64
C SER A 174 6.94 3.36 -1.13
N PRO A 175 7.97 2.81 -0.42
CA PRO A 175 7.85 2.41 0.98
C PRO A 175 7.51 3.61 1.87
N ALA A 176 6.55 3.45 2.75
CA ALA A 176 6.01 4.54 3.56
C ALA A 176 6.89 4.90 4.77
N PHE A 177 8.21 4.94 4.58
CA PHE A 177 9.15 5.20 5.68
C PHE A 177 8.96 6.58 6.32
N ARG A 178 8.64 7.60 5.50
CA ARG A 178 8.37 8.93 6.02
C ARG A 178 7.19 9.57 5.29
N PRO A 179 6.09 9.92 6.02
CA PRO A 179 4.99 10.70 5.45
C PRO A 179 5.44 12.09 4.97
N SER A 180 4.85 12.59 3.90
CA SER A 180 5.09 13.96 3.39
C SER A 180 4.61 15.04 4.36
N THR A 181 3.53 14.76 5.10
CA THR A 181 3.01 15.69 6.10
C THR A 181 3.70 15.55 7.45
N ARG A 182 4.22 16.66 7.97
CA ARG A 182 4.82 16.73 9.31
C ARG A 182 3.82 16.45 10.45
N TYR A 183 2.51 16.51 10.18
CA TYR A 183 1.47 16.32 11.18
C TYR A 183 0.96 14.88 11.29
N ALA A 184 1.54 13.94 10.54
CA ALA A 184 1.10 12.53 10.57
C ALA A 184 1.15 11.91 11.98
N PHE A 185 2.04 12.37 12.85
CA PHE A 185 2.17 11.92 14.23
C PHE A 185 0.94 12.21 15.10
N LEU A 186 0.06 13.12 14.68
CA LEU A 186 -1.18 13.41 15.39
C LEU A 186 -2.29 12.39 15.10
N ALA A 187 -2.15 11.59 14.05
CA ALA A 187 -3.20 10.64 13.65
C ALA A 187 -3.60 9.65 14.75
N PRO A 188 -2.69 9.07 15.58
CA PRO A 188 -3.08 8.21 16.69
C PRO A 188 -3.96 8.89 17.73
N THR A 189 -3.66 10.15 18.07
CA THR A 189 -4.47 10.92 19.04
C THR A 189 -5.81 11.31 18.44
N LEU A 190 -5.85 11.74 17.19
CA LEU A 190 -7.08 12.11 16.50
C LEU A 190 -8.03 10.92 16.33
N ALA A 191 -7.49 9.72 16.15
CA ALA A 191 -8.28 8.49 16.02
C ALA A 191 -9.10 8.13 17.28
N LEU A 192 -8.71 8.66 18.45
CA LEU A 192 -9.46 8.47 19.70
C LEU A 192 -10.77 9.27 19.73
N PHE A 193 -10.87 10.31 18.91
CA PHE A 193 -11.98 11.26 18.94
C PHE A 193 -12.77 11.34 17.63
N ARG A 194 -12.20 10.87 16.51
CA ARG A 194 -12.80 10.97 15.19
C ARG A 194 -12.50 9.74 14.33
N ASP A 195 -13.54 9.05 13.92
CA ASP A 195 -13.43 7.93 13.00
C ASP A 195 -12.95 8.37 11.60
N TRP A 196 -13.30 9.59 11.19
CA TRP A 196 -13.00 10.11 9.85
C TRP A 196 -12.46 11.54 9.93
N LEU A 197 -11.27 11.78 9.37
CA LEU A 197 -10.72 13.13 9.19
C LEU A 197 -11.55 13.94 8.17
N ARG A 198 -12.00 13.26 7.13
CA ARG A 198 -12.94 13.81 6.14
C ARG A 198 -14.11 12.84 6.03
N PRO A 199 -15.33 13.26 6.40
CA PRO A 199 -16.51 12.43 6.24
C PRO A 199 -16.67 11.92 4.80
N PRO A 200 -17.24 10.74 4.59
CA PRO A 200 -17.60 10.26 3.27
C PRO A 200 -18.44 11.31 2.53
N GLY A 201 -17.99 11.73 1.34
CA GLY A 201 -18.71 12.69 0.51
C GLY A 201 -19.51 12.01 -0.58
N ALA A 202 -20.45 12.74 -1.20
CA ALA A 202 -21.35 12.18 -2.21
C ALA A 202 -20.70 12.02 -3.61
N LEU A 203 -19.68 12.82 -3.95
CA LEU A 203 -19.11 12.85 -5.31
C LEU A 203 -18.35 11.57 -5.67
N PHE A 204 -17.63 10.98 -4.73
CA PHE A 204 -16.83 9.79 -4.95
C PHE A 204 -17.25 8.66 -4.01
N PRO A 205 -17.26 7.41 -4.49
CA PRO A 205 -17.53 6.26 -3.63
C PRO A 205 -16.44 6.15 -2.55
N GLN A 206 -16.75 5.46 -1.46
CA GLN A 206 -15.79 5.19 -0.39
C GLN A 206 -14.73 4.17 -0.81
N GLN A 207 -15.10 3.29 -1.73
CA GLN A 207 -14.23 2.25 -2.30
C GLN A 207 -14.62 1.96 -3.74
N ILE A 208 -13.71 1.33 -4.45
CA ILE A 208 -13.90 0.72 -5.77
C ILE A 208 -13.54 -0.77 -5.69
N ALA A 209 -13.70 -1.49 -6.78
CA ALA A 209 -13.44 -2.93 -6.83
C ALA A 209 -12.04 -3.34 -6.32
N THR A 210 -11.06 -2.46 -6.44
CA THR A 210 -9.64 -2.76 -6.18
C THR A 210 -9.08 -2.16 -4.90
N ARG A 211 -9.72 -1.11 -4.34
CA ARG A 211 -9.17 -0.38 -3.19
C ARG A 211 -10.18 0.52 -2.49
N TYR A 212 -9.83 0.96 -1.29
CA TYR A 212 -10.52 2.02 -0.59
C TYR A 212 -10.07 3.39 -1.11
N LEU A 213 -11.02 4.27 -1.38
CA LEU A 213 -10.78 5.68 -1.74
C LEU A 213 -10.88 6.61 -0.53
N ARG A 214 -11.45 6.10 0.56
CA ARG A 214 -11.54 6.78 1.85
C ARG A 214 -10.97 5.86 2.93
N VAL A 215 -10.15 6.43 3.79
CA VAL A 215 -9.52 5.69 4.90
C VAL A 215 -9.91 6.38 6.20
N PRO A 216 -10.39 5.65 7.22
CA PRO A 216 -10.64 6.18 8.54
C PRO A 216 -9.38 6.72 9.21
N THR A 217 -9.56 7.58 10.20
CA THR A 217 -8.47 8.20 10.97
C THR A 217 -7.55 7.15 11.60
N ASN A 218 -8.12 6.04 12.11
CA ASN A 218 -7.32 4.96 12.67
C ASN A 218 -6.44 4.27 11.62
N GLY A 219 -6.88 4.12 10.38
CA GLY A 219 -6.02 3.63 9.30
C GLY A 219 -4.75 4.49 9.15
N PHE A 220 -4.88 5.83 9.18
CA PHE A 220 -3.73 6.74 9.18
C PHE A 220 -2.90 6.65 10.46
N ALA A 221 -3.52 6.37 11.61
CA ALA A 221 -2.80 6.13 12.86
C ALA A 221 -1.90 4.89 12.79
N GLN A 222 -2.40 3.79 12.23
CA GLN A 222 -1.61 2.57 12.06
C GLN A 222 -0.50 2.78 10.99
N PHE A 223 -0.82 3.47 9.88
CA PHE A 223 0.19 3.89 8.90
C PHE A 223 1.33 4.68 9.58
N TRP A 224 1.00 5.70 10.39
CA TRP A 224 2.01 6.46 11.12
C TRP A 224 2.87 5.57 12.03
N ARG A 225 2.27 4.62 12.76
CA ARG A 225 3.01 3.70 13.63
C ARG A 225 4.02 2.87 12.86
N THR A 226 3.67 2.36 11.68
CA THR A 226 4.64 1.64 10.82
C THR A 226 5.74 2.57 10.30
N SER A 227 5.41 3.82 9.95
CA SER A 227 6.38 4.80 9.48
C SER A 227 7.37 5.20 10.59
N ALA A 228 6.88 5.42 11.81
CA ALA A 228 7.71 5.73 12.96
C ALA A 228 8.67 4.57 13.31
N SER A 229 8.18 3.33 13.25
CA SER A 229 8.99 2.13 13.42
C SER A 229 10.08 2.01 12.35
N ALA A 230 9.72 2.17 11.07
CA ALA A 230 10.69 2.14 9.98
C ALA A 230 11.77 3.22 10.11
N GLN A 231 11.40 4.47 10.49
CA GLN A 231 12.36 5.54 10.75
C GLN A 231 13.31 5.19 11.89
N SER A 232 12.80 4.62 12.99
CA SER A 232 13.60 4.18 14.13
C SER A 232 14.59 3.08 13.73
N LEU A 233 14.13 2.07 12.99
CA LEU A 233 14.98 0.97 12.50
C LEU A 233 16.10 1.49 11.59
N LEU A 234 15.76 2.33 10.60
CA LEU A 234 16.73 2.90 9.65
C LEU A 234 17.71 3.90 10.29
N ALA A 235 17.38 4.45 11.46
CA ALA A 235 18.31 5.27 12.23
C ALA A 235 19.35 4.44 13.01
N GLN A 236 19.00 3.21 13.39
CA GLN A 236 19.79 2.35 14.28
C GLN A 236 20.55 1.25 13.55
N LYS A 237 20.02 0.75 12.43
CA LYS A 237 20.52 -0.43 11.73
C LYS A 237 20.58 -0.20 10.23
N SER A 238 21.45 -0.96 9.56
CA SER A 238 21.46 -1.12 8.09
C SER A 238 21.03 -2.54 7.72
N PHE A 239 20.46 -2.69 6.53
CA PHE A 239 20.14 -3.99 5.95
C PHE A 239 21.14 -4.32 4.85
N ASN A 240 21.96 -5.35 5.08
CA ASN A 240 23.04 -5.74 4.18
C ASN A 240 22.67 -6.95 3.31
N LYS A 241 21.49 -6.93 2.71
CA LYS A 241 21.04 -7.88 1.69
C LYS A 241 20.54 -7.10 0.48
N PRO A 242 20.52 -7.71 -0.74
CA PRO A 242 20.02 -7.05 -1.94
C PRO A 242 18.64 -6.42 -1.74
N THR A 243 18.53 -5.14 -2.08
CA THR A 243 17.29 -4.38 -1.88
C THR A 243 17.00 -3.52 -3.10
N LEU A 244 15.78 -3.58 -3.61
CA LEU A 244 15.23 -2.61 -4.54
C LEU A 244 14.35 -1.62 -3.78
N VAL A 245 14.58 -0.31 -3.98
CA VAL A 245 13.69 0.76 -3.52
C VAL A 245 13.24 1.55 -4.75
N VAL A 246 11.94 1.64 -4.97
CA VAL A 246 11.34 2.39 -6.09
C VAL A 246 10.64 3.62 -5.54
N LEU A 247 11.01 4.80 -6.04
CA LEU A 247 10.53 6.11 -5.57
C LEU A 247 10.10 6.99 -6.75
N THR A 248 9.15 7.87 -6.50
CA THR A 248 8.76 8.96 -7.40
C THR A 248 9.08 10.31 -6.76
N GLU A 249 9.55 11.28 -7.54
CA GLU A 249 9.90 12.61 -7.03
C GLU A 249 8.66 13.34 -6.47
N HIS A 250 7.54 13.24 -7.19
CA HIS A 250 6.30 13.96 -6.90
C HIS A 250 5.30 13.11 -6.11
N ASP A 251 5.76 12.43 -5.07
CA ASP A 251 4.92 11.60 -4.21
C ASP A 251 4.21 12.47 -3.15
N SER A 252 2.90 12.66 -3.27
CA SER A 252 2.10 13.45 -2.32
C SER A 252 1.91 12.79 -0.95
N VAL A 253 2.23 11.50 -0.85
CA VAL A 253 2.06 10.70 0.37
C VAL A 253 3.33 10.66 1.20
N LEU A 254 4.50 10.65 0.54
CA LEU A 254 5.80 10.36 1.16
C LEU A 254 6.82 11.48 0.95
N ASP A 255 7.71 11.65 1.91
CA ASP A 255 8.95 12.41 1.77
C ASP A 255 10.03 11.51 1.12
N THR A 256 9.95 11.37 -0.19
CA THR A 256 10.80 10.47 -0.97
C THR A 256 12.26 10.92 -1.02
N ARG A 257 12.50 12.24 -0.93
CA ARG A 257 13.87 12.78 -0.80
C ARG A 257 14.54 12.28 0.47
N TRP A 258 13.85 12.34 1.59
CA TRP A 258 14.37 11.81 2.86
C TRP A 258 14.71 10.31 2.77
N ILE A 259 13.91 9.54 2.03
CA ILE A 259 14.16 8.11 1.82
C ILE A 259 15.40 7.90 0.97
N LEU A 260 15.51 8.63 -0.15
CA LEU A 260 16.64 8.55 -1.07
C LEU A 260 17.96 8.93 -0.40
N ASP A 261 17.99 10.02 0.37
CA ASP A 261 19.18 10.50 1.11
C ASP A 261 19.73 9.46 2.10
N ARG A 262 18.89 8.52 2.52
CA ARG A 262 19.26 7.46 3.46
C ARG A 262 19.58 6.13 2.81
N PHE A 263 19.33 5.99 1.53
CA PHE A 263 19.39 4.72 0.83
C PHE A 263 20.75 4.03 1.00
N ASP A 264 21.85 4.73 0.81
CA ASP A 264 23.20 4.13 0.89
C ASP A 264 23.57 3.61 2.26
N ARG A 265 23.16 4.35 3.26
CA ARG A 265 23.41 4.01 4.66
C ARG A 265 22.45 2.94 5.18
N ALA A 266 21.22 2.94 4.68
CA ALA A 266 20.17 2.01 5.07
C ALA A 266 20.33 0.63 4.40
N PHE A 267 20.68 0.61 3.10
CA PHE A 267 20.75 -0.60 2.27
C PHE A 267 22.16 -0.76 1.71
N THR A 268 23.04 -1.37 2.52
CA THR A 268 24.49 -1.35 2.28
C THR A 268 24.97 -2.39 1.27
N HIS A 269 24.15 -3.38 0.91
CA HIS A 269 24.57 -4.41 -0.05
C HIS A 269 24.87 -3.82 -1.44
N PRO A 270 25.99 -4.17 -2.10
CA PRO A 270 26.42 -3.56 -3.37
C PRO A 270 25.43 -3.79 -4.54
N ALA A 271 24.64 -4.86 -4.48
CA ALA A 271 23.59 -5.14 -5.47
C ALA A 271 22.31 -4.34 -5.25
N SER A 272 22.16 -3.63 -4.11
CA SER A 272 20.96 -2.80 -3.88
C SER A 272 20.85 -1.70 -4.91
N ARG A 273 19.63 -1.40 -5.35
CA ARG A 273 19.32 -0.33 -6.31
C ARG A 273 18.18 0.54 -5.81
N ALA A 274 18.32 1.84 -6.00
CA ALA A 274 17.21 2.79 -5.93
C ALA A 274 16.77 3.15 -7.35
N ILE A 275 15.48 3.10 -7.62
CA ILE A 275 14.87 3.69 -8.82
C ILE A 275 14.26 5.02 -8.41
N TRP A 276 14.55 6.06 -9.19
CA TRP A 276 14.00 7.39 -9.03
C TRP A 276 13.30 7.81 -10.32
N TYR A 277 12.00 8.01 -10.22
CA TYR A 277 11.20 8.61 -11.29
C TYR A 277 11.06 10.10 -11.02
N GLY A 278 11.75 10.92 -11.80
CA GLY A 278 11.81 12.37 -11.64
C GLY A 278 13.06 12.98 -12.25
N THR A 279 13.34 14.21 -11.85
CA THR A 279 14.58 14.90 -12.21
C THR A 279 15.74 14.30 -11.42
N PRO A 280 16.90 14.08 -12.04
CA PRO A 280 18.07 13.58 -11.32
C PRO A 280 18.40 14.46 -10.12
N PRO A 281 18.54 13.90 -8.91
CA PRO A 281 18.93 14.67 -7.73
C PRO A 281 20.39 15.11 -7.87
N PHE A 282 20.67 16.41 -7.78
CA PHE A 282 21.98 17.01 -8.10
C PHE A 282 23.12 16.64 -7.15
N GLU A 283 22.86 16.10 -5.96
CA GLU A 283 23.86 15.91 -4.91
C GLU A 283 23.94 14.49 -4.36
N SER A 284 23.39 13.49 -5.01
CA SER A 284 23.49 12.15 -4.44
C SER A 284 24.87 11.53 -4.73
N VAL A 285 25.64 11.32 -3.69
CA VAL A 285 26.89 10.53 -3.67
C VAL A 285 26.65 9.08 -4.17
N THR A 286 25.40 8.69 -4.31
CA THR A 286 24.87 7.36 -4.62
C THR A 286 24.75 7.05 -6.11
N MET A 287 25.39 7.80 -7.00
CA MET A 287 25.19 7.70 -8.46
C MET A 287 25.33 6.27 -9.01
N SER A 288 26.19 5.43 -8.46
CA SER A 288 26.42 4.07 -8.96
C SER A 288 25.25 3.10 -8.71
N ARG A 289 24.47 3.29 -7.62
CA ARG A 289 23.35 2.44 -7.23
C ARG A 289 21.98 3.04 -7.55
N LEU A 290 21.94 4.32 -7.97
CA LEU A 290 20.74 5.01 -8.39
C LEU A 290 20.44 4.76 -9.87
N ARG A 291 19.18 4.54 -10.19
CA ARG A 291 18.65 4.41 -11.56
C ARG A 291 17.55 5.43 -11.75
N VAL A 292 17.69 6.29 -12.74
CA VAL A 292 16.78 7.43 -12.96
C VAL A 292 16.03 7.28 -14.27
N LYS A 293 14.75 7.60 -14.27
CA LYS A 293 13.91 7.86 -15.44
C LYS A 293 13.08 9.10 -15.19
N THR A 294 12.83 9.87 -16.25
CA THR A 294 11.90 11.01 -16.17
C THR A 294 10.49 10.53 -15.81
N ASP A 295 9.80 11.31 -15.01
CA ASP A 295 8.39 11.16 -14.67
C ASP A 295 7.48 12.09 -15.52
N MET A 296 8.06 12.92 -16.40
CA MET A 296 7.35 13.79 -17.31
C MET A 296 7.38 13.21 -18.73
N LEU A 297 6.20 12.83 -19.25
CA LEU A 297 6.01 12.25 -20.58
C LEU A 297 4.83 12.92 -21.28
N PRO A 298 5.04 14.14 -21.86
CA PRO A 298 3.95 14.94 -22.45
C PRO A 298 3.22 14.21 -23.59
N GLN A 299 3.91 13.36 -24.36
CA GLN A 299 3.33 12.55 -25.44
C GLN A 299 2.28 11.55 -24.93
N ASP A 300 2.39 11.13 -23.69
CA ASP A 300 1.44 10.26 -22.99
C ASP A 300 0.49 11.05 -22.08
N ARG A 301 0.54 12.38 -22.12
CA ARG A 301 -0.16 13.31 -21.22
C ARG A 301 0.14 13.05 -19.74
N ILE A 302 1.36 12.68 -19.43
CA ILE A 302 1.84 12.50 -18.06
C ILE A 302 2.65 13.73 -17.67
N SER A 303 2.15 14.46 -16.65
CA SER A 303 2.82 15.63 -16.08
C SER A 303 3.82 15.25 -15.01
N GLN A 304 3.53 14.21 -14.23
CA GLN A 304 4.40 13.66 -13.20
C GLN A 304 3.88 12.30 -12.73
N PHE A 305 4.75 11.49 -12.13
CA PHE A 305 4.35 10.23 -11.54
C PHE A 305 3.63 10.45 -10.19
N SER A 306 2.87 9.45 -9.76
CA SER A 306 2.17 9.41 -8.49
C SER A 306 2.69 8.31 -7.59
N HIS A 307 2.31 8.36 -6.31
CA HIS A 307 2.61 7.34 -5.32
C HIS A 307 2.36 5.89 -5.79
N MET A 308 1.27 5.65 -6.52
CA MET A 308 0.89 4.31 -6.96
C MET A 308 1.35 3.94 -8.38
N SER A 309 1.91 4.86 -9.14
CA SER A 309 2.30 4.64 -10.53
C SER A 309 3.43 3.61 -10.72
N VAL A 310 4.01 3.12 -9.65
CA VAL A 310 5.13 2.16 -9.66
C VAL A 310 4.72 0.70 -9.75
N LEU A 311 3.40 0.38 -9.66
CA LEU A 311 2.91 -0.98 -9.47
C LEU A 311 2.42 -1.66 -10.74
N PHE A 312 1.72 -0.93 -11.62
CA PHE A 312 0.97 -1.53 -12.71
C PHE A 312 1.61 -1.31 -14.06
N SER A 313 1.49 -2.31 -14.92
CA SER A 313 1.87 -2.24 -16.33
C SER A 313 1.00 -1.23 -17.10
N PRO A 314 1.53 -0.59 -18.17
CA PRO A 314 0.68 0.17 -19.10
C PRO A 314 -0.46 -0.64 -19.72
N ASP A 315 -0.33 -1.96 -19.78
CA ASP A 315 -1.32 -2.88 -20.36
C ASP A 315 -2.28 -3.47 -19.31
N ASN A 316 -2.21 -3.01 -18.05
CA ASN A 316 -3.12 -3.49 -17.01
C ASN A 316 -4.58 -3.16 -17.37
N PRO A 317 -5.51 -4.14 -17.35
CA PRO A 317 -6.89 -3.93 -17.80
C PRO A 317 -7.70 -2.99 -16.90
N LEU A 318 -7.28 -2.80 -15.65
CA LEU A 318 -7.95 -1.91 -14.70
C LEU A 318 -7.26 -0.55 -14.64
N TYR A 319 -5.95 -0.52 -14.40
CA TYR A 319 -5.18 0.67 -14.09
C TYR A 319 -4.23 1.14 -15.19
N GLY A 320 -4.08 0.39 -16.29
CA GLY A 320 -3.19 0.72 -17.38
C GLY A 320 -3.66 1.91 -18.23
N ARG A 321 -2.95 2.17 -19.32
CA ARG A 321 -3.23 3.28 -20.24
C ARG A 321 -4.67 3.26 -20.79
N GLN A 322 -5.18 2.07 -21.09
CA GLN A 322 -6.55 1.80 -21.57
C GLN A 322 -7.42 1.18 -20.46
N GLY A 323 -6.97 1.26 -19.20
CA GLY A 323 -7.64 0.63 -18.08
C GLY A 323 -9.01 1.24 -17.80
N SER A 324 -9.90 0.40 -17.27
CA SER A 324 -11.30 0.78 -16.97
C SER A 324 -11.44 1.68 -15.74
N VAL A 325 -10.40 1.80 -14.89
CA VAL A 325 -10.42 2.59 -13.65
C VAL A 325 -9.64 3.88 -13.83
N ARG A 326 -10.35 5.02 -13.78
CA ARG A 326 -9.76 6.35 -13.80
C ARG A 326 -9.98 7.05 -12.45
N LEU A 327 -8.91 7.43 -11.76
CA LEU A 327 -8.99 8.09 -10.47
C LEU A 327 -9.08 9.61 -10.64
N CYS A 328 -10.31 10.13 -10.79
CA CYS A 328 -10.61 11.54 -11.01
C CYS A 328 -10.57 12.41 -9.74
N GLY A 329 -10.64 11.80 -8.56
CA GLY A 329 -10.45 12.48 -7.27
C GLY A 329 -9.00 12.82 -7.02
N ASN A 330 -8.44 13.78 -7.77
CA ASN A 330 -7.01 14.08 -7.79
C ASN A 330 -6.63 15.45 -7.18
N GLY A 331 -7.43 15.96 -6.22
CA GLY A 331 -7.12 17.23 -5.53
C GLY A 331 -7.46 18.50 -6.32
N GLN A 332 -8.07 18.38 -7.48
CA GLN A 332 -8.55 19.48 -8.31
C GLN A 332 -9.98 19.93 -7.92
N SER A 333 -10.51 20.97 -8.58
CA SER A 333 -11.87 21.44 -8.33
C SER A 333 -12.91 20.36 -8.62
N GLU A 334 -14.07 20.46 -7.99
CA GLU A 334 -15.18 19.53 -8.21
C GLU A 334 -15.63 19.52 -9.67
N ALA A 335 -15.71 20.70 -10.31
CA ALA A 335 -16.05 20.82 -11.72
C ALA A 335 -15.06 20.07 -12.63
N ALA A 336 -13.75 20.17 -12.37
CA ALA A 336 -12.73 19.43 -13.12
C ALA A 336 -12.85 17.90 -12.86
N ALA A 337 -13.11 17.50 -11.62
CA ALA A 337 -13.32 16.12 -11.28
C ALA A 337 -14.54 15.51 -11.97
N GLN A 338 -15.66 16.24 -12.04
CA GLN A 338 -16.87 15.82 -12.76
C GLN A 338 -16.63 15.69 -14.27
N ARG A 339 -15.87 16.61 -14.88
CA ARG A 339 -15.49 16.52 -16.30
C ARG A 339 -14.64 15.27 -16.54
N CYS A 340 -13.68 14.97 -15.68
CA CYS A 340 -12.89 13.73 -15.72
C CYS A 340 -13.80 12.49 -15.66
N LEU A 341 -14.79 12.46 -14.77
CA LEU A 341 -15.74 11.34 -14.62
C LEU A 341 -16.64 11.18 -15.85
N LYS A 342 -16.95 12.27 -16.55
CA LYS A 342 -17.74 12.23 -17.81
C LYS A 342 -16.93 11.75 -19.02
N GLY A 343 -15.62 11.55 -18.86
CA GLY A 343 -14.76 11.03 -19.92
C GLY A 343 -13.98 12.09 -20.70
N ASP A 344 -13.96 13.34 -20.25
CA ASP A 344 -13.12 14.39 -20.86
C ASP A 344 -11.67 13.95 -20.90
N GLU A 345 -10.92 14.51 -21.84
CA GLU A 345 -9.48 14.29 -21.95
C GLU A 345 -8.74 14.76 -20.69
N VAL A 346 -7.86 13.93 -20.18
CA VAL A 346 -7.11 14.20 -18.95
C VAL A 346 -5.60 14.14 -19.16
N TRP A 347 -4.89 14.89 -18.33
CA TRP A 347 -3.48 14.68 -18.02
C TRP A 347 -3.36 13.81 -16.78
N TYR A 348 -2.27 13.06 -16.67
CA TYR A 348 -2.01 12.19 -15.53
C TYR A 348 -0.94 12.80 -14.63
N SER A 349 -1.16 12.74 -13.32
CA SER A 349 -0.25 13.32 -12.33
C SER A 349 -0.38 12.65 -10.98
N ASP A 350 0.43 13.08 -10.03
CA ASP A 350 0.18 12.85 -8.62
C ASP A 350 -0.98 13.71 -8.08
N TRP A 351 -1.39 13.46 -6.86
CA TRP A 351 -2.49 14.15 -6.19
C TRP A 351 -2.13 15.61 -5.92
N GLY A 352 -3.04 16.51 -6.21
CA GLY A 352 -2.92 17.92 -5.88
C GLY A 352 -2.29 18.82 -6.94
N LEU A 353 -1.77 18.25 -8.05
CA LEU A 353 -1.31 19.08 -9.16
C LEU A 353 -2.50 19.74 -9.86
N VAL A 354 -2.44 21.07 -9.94
CA VAL A 354 -3.39 21.89 -10.68
C VAL A 354 -2.63 22.69 -11.75
N THR A 355 -3.00 22.50 -13.02
CA THR A 355 -2.42 23.25 -14.15
C THR A 355 -3.53 23.96 -14.91
N PRO A 356 -3.40 25.28 -15.21
CA PRO A 356 -4.39 26.00 -15.99
C PRO A 356 -4.70 25.29 -17.31
N GLY A 357 -5.98 25.15 -17.62
CA GLY A 357 -6.46 24.52 -18.86
C GLY A 357 -6.37 22.98 -18.91
N LYS A 358 -5.86 22.31 -17.88
CA LYS A 358 -5.76 20.86 -17.81
C LYS A 358 -6.66 20.28 -16.74
N ILE A 359 -7.26 19.13 -17.03
CA ILE A 359 -7.92 18.26 -16.06
C ILE A 359 -6.95 17.15 -15.70
N HIS A 360 -6.76 16.87 -14.42
CA HIS A 360 -5.84 15.84 -13.96
C HIS A 360 -6.56 14.62 -13.39
N ALA A 361 -6.14 13.42 -13.83
CA ALA A 361 -6.42 12.15 -13.16
C ALA A 361 -5.13 11.62 -12.51
N ARG A 362 -5.27 10.75 -11.50
CA ARG A 362 -4.13 10.09 -10.88
C ARG A 362 -3.44 9.16 -11.88
N LEU A 363 -2.13 9.27 -12.04
CA LEU A 363 -1.37 8.27 -12.80
C LEU A 363 -1.37 6.95 -12.01
N THR A 364 -1.82 5.88 -12.62
CA THR A 364 -1.97 4.57 -11.96
C THR A 364 -1.05 3.50 -12.53
N TRP A 365 -0.44 3.71 -13.69
CA TRP A 365 0.48 2.77 -14.34
C TRP A 365 1.89 3.34 -14.49
N ASN A 366 2.85 2.45 -14.74
CA ASN A 366 4.25 2.80 -14.95
C ASN A 366 4.62 2.70 -16.44
N PRO A 367 4.83 3.81 -17.18
CA PRO A 367 5.33 3.77 -18.54
C PRO A 367 6.67 3.04 -18.69
N TRP A 368 7.47 3.02 -17.63
CA TRP A 368 8.78 2.37 -17.56
C TRP A 368 8.71 0.97 -16.91
N PHE A 369 7.56 0.33 -16.89
CA PHE A 369 7.35 -0.94 -16.17
C PHE A 369 8.32 -2.05 -16.60
N ALA A 370 8.55 -2.21 -17.91
CA ALA A 370 9.50 -3.20 -18.42
C ALA A 370 10.93 -2.91 -17.96
N TRP A 371 11.32 -1.64 -17.98
CA TRP A 371 12.63 -1.21 -17.49
C TRP A 371 12.75 -1.39 -15.96
N GLN A 372 11.73 -1.05 -15.18
CA GLN A 372 11.71 -1.32 -13.73
C GLN A 372 11.91 -2.81 -13.44
N ASN A 373 11.26 -3.68 -14.21
CA ASN A 373 11.43 -5.13 -14.08
C ASN A 373 12.83 -5.60 -14.44
N SER A 374 13.54 -4.96 -15.39
CA SER A 374 14.95 -5.29 -15.67
C SER A 374 15.86 -4.93 -14.49
N VAL A 375 15.69 -3.75 -13.89
CA VAL A 375 16.44 -3.35 -12.68
C VAL A 375 16.11 -4.26 -11.49
N MET A 376 14.84 -4.62 -11.32
CA MET A 376 14.43 -5.59 -10.29
C MET A 376 15.09 -6.95 -10.51
N HIS A 377 15.19 -7.40 -11.77
CA HIS A 377 15.87 -8.65 -12.12
C HIS A 377 17.35 -8.62 -11.72
N ASP A 378 18.07 -7.53 -11.99
CA ASP A 378 19.47 -7.38 -11.59
C ASP A 378 19.65 -7.53 -10.08
N VAL A 379 18.75 -6.96 -9.29
CA VAL A 379 18.79 -7.06 -7.81
C VAL A 379 18.55 -8.49 -7.33
N ILE A 380 17.54 -9.18 -7.86
CA ILE A 380 17.17 -10.53 -7.39
C ILE A 380 18.12 -11.63 -7.87
N THR A 381 18.89 -11.38 -8.92
CA THR A 381 19.89 -12.34 -9.43
C THR A 381 21.26 -12.17 -8.79
N ALA A 382 21.55 -11.02 -8.21
CA ALA A 382 22.80 -10.76 -7.50
C ALA A 382 22.84 -11.41 -6.09
N ALA A 383 21.73 -11.95 -5.61
CA ALA A 383 21.71 -12.76 -4.40
C ALA A 383 22.15 -14.20 -4.72
N PRO A 384 23.02 -14.80 -3.90
CA PRO A 384 23.49 -16.16 -4.09
C PRO A 384 22.39 -17.21 -4.10
#